data_1df3d9d3ecf81040d22a1363f8534628
#
_entry.id   1df3d9d3ecf81040d22a1363f8534628
#
_cell.length_a   1.000
_cell.length_b   1.000
_cell.length_c   1.000
_cell.angle_alpha   90.00
_cell.angle_beta   90.00
_cell.angle_gamma   90.00
#
_symmetry.space_group_name_H-M   'P 1'
#
loop_
_entity.id
_entity.type
_entity.pdbx_description
1 polymer ?
#
loop_
_entity_poly.entity_id
_entity_poly.type
_entity_poly.pdbx_seq_one_letter_code
_entity_poly.pdbx_strand_id
1 'polypeptide(L)'
;MTAAEPSASIAGLEMPLEQLLRATIEAVLDRMGYENPNSVIEQLGARWHRGKLVLHPADPALQPKEVPLEVLFHKLVGIRNQLRVLEQKINGHPNLTDGEKVELQQYVTRTYGSLTTFNLLFKNKEDQFSSKGE
;
A
#
# COMPACT_ATOMS: atom_id res chain seq x y z
N MET A 1 -23.78 -34.90 -8.64
CA MET A 1 -22.39 -35.23 -8.39
C MET A 1 -21.54 -34.04 -8.83
N THR A 2 -20.90 -33.35 -7.88
CA THR A 2 -20.01 -32.24 -8.19
C THR A 2 -18.63 -32.76 -8.54
N ALA A 3 -18.06 -32.26 -9.62
CA ALA A 3 -16.67 -32.58 -9.96
C ALA A 3 -15.72 -32.04 -8.90
N ALA A 4 -14.68 -32.79 -8.60
CA ALA A 4 -13.64 -32.30 -7.68
C ALA A 4 -12.96 -31.09 -8.29
N GLU A 5 -12.68 -30.07 -7.46
CA GLU A 5 -11.91 -28.91 -7.89
C GLU A 5 -10.48 -29.32 -8.25
N PRO A 6 -9.89 -28.73 -9.30
CA PRO A 6 -8.49 -28.99 -9.59
C PRO A 6 -7.63 -28.54 -8.43
N SER A 7 -6.59 -29.32 -8.12
CA SER A 7 -5.68 -29.03 -7.03
C SER A 7 -4.22 -29.05 -7.52
N ALA A 8 -3.37 -28.36 -6.77
CA ALA A 8 -1.92 -28.33 -7.02
C ALA A 8 -1.21 -28.54 -5.69
N SER A 9 0.00 -29.12 -5.74
CA SER A 9 0.81 -29.39 -4.56
C SER A 9 2.08 -28.54 -4.59
N ILE A 10 2.35 -27.81 -3.50
CA ILE A 10 3.59 -27.06 -3.32
C ILE A 10 4.12 -27.38 -1.92
N ALA A 11 5.38 -27.77 -1.84
CA ALA A 11 6.09 -28.07 -0.60
C ALA A 11 5.31 -29.04 0.32
N GLY A 12 4.64 -30.04 -0.28
CA GLY A 12 3.86 -31.02 0.45
C GLY A 12 2.47 -30.56 0.87
N LEU A 13 2.08 -29.33 0.50
CA LEU A 13 0.74 -28.80 0.77
C LEU A 13 -0.12 -28.89 -0.48
N GLU A 14 -1.30 -29.47 -0.34
CA GLU A 14 -2.28 -29.46 -1.41
C GLU A 14 -3.29 -28.36 -1.18
N MET A 15 -3.64 -27.60 -2.24
CA MET A 15 -4.66 -26.59 -2.19
C MET A 15 -5.39 -26.50 -3.52
N PRO A 16 -6.63 -26.00 -3.53
CA PRO A 16 -7.34 -25.76 -4.77
C PRO A 16 -6.54 -24.88 -5.72
N LEU A 17 -6.59 -25.18 -7.01
CA LEU A 17 -5.84 -24.44 -8.03
C LEU A 17 -6.19 -22.94 -8.00
N GLU A 18 -7.45 -22.60 -7.82
CA GLU A 18 -7.90 -21.21 -7.72
C GLU A 18 -7.21 -20.48 -6.55
N GLN A 19 -7.12 -21.13 -5.39
CA GLN A 19 -6.47 -20.57 -4.22
C GLN A 19 -4.97 -20.37 -4.45
N LEU A 20 -4.33 -21.33 -5.11
CA LEU A 20 -2.91 -21.23 -5.47
C LEU A 20 -2.67 -20.08 -6.45
N LEU A 21 -3.49 -19.94 -7.49
CA LEU A 21 -3.37 -18.85 -8.46
C LEU A 21 -3.56 -17.49 -7.78
N ARG A 22 -4.57 -17.38 -6.90
CA ARG A 22 -4.82 -16.16 -6.15
C ARG A 22 -3.63 -15.78 -5.27
N ALA A 23 -3.10 -16.74 -4.52
CA ALA A 23 -1.94 -16.52 -3.66
C ALA A 23 -0.71 -16.10 -4.47
N THR A 24 -0.49 -16.71 -5.64
CA THR A 24 0.62 -16.38 -6.52
C THR A 24 0.48 -14.96 -7.07
N ILE A 25 -0.72 -14.60 -7.54
CA ILE A 25 -0.99 -13.24 -8.06
C ILE A 25 -0.78 -12.21 -6.96
N GLU A 26 -1.30 -12.45 -5.75
CA GLU A 26 -1.13 -11.55 -4.62
C GLU A 26 0.34 -11.36 -4.26
N ALA A 27 1.13 -12.45 -4.27
CA ALA A 27 2.56 -12.38 -3.99
C ALA A 27 3.32 -11.57 -5.05
N VAL A 28 2.96 -11.71 -6.32
CA VAL A 28 3.57 -10.94 -7.41
C VAL A 28 3.20 -9.46 -7.29
N LEU A 29 1.93 -9.16 -7.06
CA LEU A 29 1.46 -7.78 -6.89
C LEU A 29 2.11 -7.11 -5.68
N ASP A 30 2.25 -7.84 -4.58
CA ASP A 30 2.92 -7.35 -3.37
C ASP A 30 4.37 -6.95 -3.65
N ARG A 31 5.11 -7.77 -4.38
CA ARG A 31 6.48 -7.44 -4.80
C ARG A 31 6.55 -6.19 -5.68
N MET A 32 5.49 -5.92 -6.43
CA MET A 32 5.39 -4.74 -7.28
C MET A 32 4.87 -3.51 -6.54
N GLY A 33 4.50 -3.65 -5.25
CA GLY A 33 3.95 -2.58 -4.44
C GLY A 33 2.45 -2.40 -4.61
N TYR A 34 1.73 -3.39 -5.15
CA TYR A 34 0.27 -3.36 -5.26
C TYR A 34 -0.34 -4.27 -4.21
N GLU A 35 -1.40 -3.82 -3.56
CA GLU A 35 -2.15 -4.60 -2.60
C GLU A 35 -3.56 -4.89 -3.11
N ASN A 36 -4.12 -6.00 -2.60
CA ASN A 36 -5.51 -6.33 -2.81
C ASN A 36 -6.39 -5.24 -2.20
N PRO A 37 -7.42 -4.72 -2.92
CA PRO A 37 -8.32 -3.70 -2.38
C PRO A 37 -8.95 -4.04 -1.03
N ASN A 38 -9.26 -5.30 -0.78
CA ASN A 38 -9.82 -5.73 0.51
C ASN A 38 -8.81 -5.59 1.65
N SER A 39 -7.53 -5.92 1.40
CA SER A 39 -6.45 -5.72 2.38
C SER A 39 -6.22 -4.24 2.65
N VAL A 40 -6.35 -3.39 1.66
CA VAL A 40 -6.20 -1.94 1.81
C VAL A 40 -7.27 -1.39 2.74
N ILE A 41 -8.53 -1.77 2.55
CA ILE A 41 -9.64 -1.31 3.38
C ILE A 41 -9.45 -1.72 4.84
N GLU A 42 -8.90 -2.89 5.10
CA GLU A 42 -8.61 -3.37 6.45
C GLU A 42 -7.59 -2.50 7.20
N GLN A 43 -6.72 -1.80 6.47
CA GLN A 43 -5.72 -0.91 7.06
C GLN A 43 -6.29 0.47 7.41
N LEU A 44 -7.47 0.80 6.91
CA LEU A 44 -8.15 2.06 7.21
C LEU A 44 -8.77 2.00 8.60
N GLY A 45 -8.55 3.04 9.41
CA GLY A 45 -9.17 3.13 10.73
C GLY A 45 -10.69 3.04 10.64
N ALA A 46 -11.31 2.30 11.57
CA ALA A 46 -12.74 2.01 11.53
C ALA A 46 -13.61 3.28 11.47
N ARG A 47 -13.17 4.35 12.13
CA ARG A 47 -13.88 5.63 12.17
C ARG A 47 -13.99 6.31 10.80
N TRP A 48 -13.12 5.93 9.85
CA TRP A 48 -13.03 6.55 8.53
C TRP A 48 -13.78 5.78 7.45
N HIS A 49 -14.23 4.57 7.72
CA HIS A 49 -14.98 3.76 6.77
C HIS A 49 -16.25 4.49 6.36
N ARG A 50 -16.50 4.55 5.05
CA ARG A 50 -17.64 5.27 4.44
C ARG A 50 -17.61 6.78 4.66
N GLY A 51 -16.48 7.31 5.12
CA GLY A 51 -16.30 8.74 5.30
C GLY A 51 -15.93 9.46 4.02
N LYS A 52 -15.86 10.78 4.13
CA LYS A 52 -15.54 11.66 2.99
C LYS A 52 -14.51 12.69 3.40
N LEU A 53 -13.63 13.04 2.47
CA LEU A 53 -12.83 14.25 2.54
C LEU A 53 -13.60 15.33 1.82
N VAL A 54 -13.88 16.46 2.48
CA VAL A 54 -14.60 17.58 1.88
C VAL A 54 -13.64 18.75 1.74
N LEU A 55 -13.51 19.24 0.53
CA LEU A 55 -12.68 20.40 0.22
C LEU A 55 -13.59 21.62 0.09
N HIS A 56 -13.50 22.53 1.06
CA HIS A 56 -14.28 23.76 1.07
C HIS A 56 -13.48 24.89 0.46
N PRO A 57 -13.98 25.53 -0.64
CA PRO A 57 -13.37 26.77 -1.12
C PRO A 57 -13.45 27.87 -0.06
N ALA A 58 -12.54 28.84 -0.11
CA ALA A 58 -12.61 30.01 0.78
C ALA A 58 -13.87 30.86 0.51
N ASP A 59 -14.30 30.95 -0.74
CA ASP A 59 -15.54 31.65 -1.11
C ASP A 59 -16.73 30.73 -0.86
N PRO A 60 -17.64 31.08 0.08
CA PRO A 60 -18.80 30.23 0.39
C PRO A 60 -19.82 30.13 -0.74
N ALA A 61 -19.74 30.99 -1.76
CA ALA A 61 -20.60 30.90 -2.94
C ALA A 61 -20.20 29.75 -3.88
N LEU A 62 -18.98 29.22 -3.74
CA LEU A 62 -18.50 28.11 -4.53
C LEU A 62 -18.83 26.77 -3.86
N GLN A 63 -19.12 25.77 -4.68
CA GLN A 63 -19.48 24.46 -4.17
C GLN A 63 -18.28 23.67 -3.66
N PRO A 64 -18.41 23.00 -2.50
CA PRO A 64 -17.37 22.09 -2.03
C PRO A 64 -17.24 20.88 -2.94
N LYS A 65 -16.07 20.23 -2.88
CA LYS A 65 -15.81 18.96 -3.56
C LYS A 65 -15.60 17.86 -2.53
N GLU A 66 -16.12 16.70 -2.83
CA GLU A 66 -16.02 15.54 -1.95
C GLU A 66 -15.18 14.44 -2.59
N VAL A 67 -14.35 13.80 -1.78
CA VAL A 67 -13.61 12.61 -2.16
C VAL A 67 -13.89 11.51 -1.12
N PRO A 68 -14.41 10.35 -1.53
CA PRO A 68 -14.59 9.26 -0.58
C PRO A 68 -13.25 8.89 0.06
N LEU A 69 -13.23 8.74 1.39
CA LEU A 69 -11.99 8.44 2.11
C LEU A 69 -11.38 7.10 1.68
N GLU A 70 -12.18 6.13 1.33
CA GLU A 70 -11.68 4.84 0.84
C GLU A 70 -10.94 4.97 -0.49
N VAL A 71 -11.40 5.86 -1.37
CA VAL A 71 -10.72 6.16 -2.65
C VAL A 71 -9.38 6.85 -2.39
N LEU A 72 -9.38 7.88 -1.55
CA LEU A 72 -8.16 8.58 -1.18
C LEU A 72 -7.16 7.62 -0.51
N PHE A 73 -7.65 6.83 0.43
CA PHE A 73 -6.82 5.89 1.18
C PHE A 73 -6.16 4.85 0.27
N HIS A 74 -6.91 4.33 -0.69
CA HIS A 74 -6.37 3.37 -1.66
C HIS A 74 -5.19 3.96 -2.44
N LYS A 75 -5.30 5.23 -2.85
CA LYS A 75 -4.23 5.94 -3.54
C LYS A 75 -3.02 6.17 -2.63
N LEU A 76 -3.25 6.52 -1.38
CA LEU A 76 -2.19 6.74 -0.40
C LEU A 76 -1.42 5.46 -0.09
N VAL A 77 -2.12 4.35 0.06
CA VAL A 77 -1.49 3.04 0.26
C VAL A 77 -0.66 2.66 -0.97
N GLY A 78 -1.15 2.95 -2.16
CA GLY A 78 -0.40 2.74 -3.39
C GLY A 78 0.91 3.51 -3.41
N ILE A 79 0.90 4.78 -3.01
CA ILE A 79 2.12 5.60 -2.90
C ILE A 79 3.08 5.00 -1.88
N ARG A 80 2.58 4.64 -0.69
CA ARG A 80 3.40 4.03 0.35
C ARG A 80 4.09 2.76 -0.15
N ASN A 81 3.34 1.90 -0.83
CA ASN A 81 3.86 0.63 -1.33
C ASN A 81 4.94 0.85 -2.39
N GLN A 82 4.74 1.80 -3.29
CA GLN A 82 5.74 2.13 -4.30
C GLN A 82 7.02 2.70 -3.65
N LEU A 83 6.90 3.51 -2.62
CA LEU A 83 8.04 4.01 -1.87
C LEU A 83 8.80 2.87 -1.19
N ARG A 84 8.11 1.90 -0.61
CA ARG A 84 8.73 0.72 0.00
C ARG A 84 9.48 -0.13 -1.00
N VAL A 85 8.91 -0.33 -2.19
CA VAL A 85 9.58 -1.03 -3.29
C VAL A 85 10.83 -0.25 -3.74
N LEU A 86 10.71 1.07 -3.87
CA LEU A 86 11.84 1.92 -4.25
C LEU A 86 12.98 1.82 -3.24
N GLU A 87 12.68 1.84 -1.93
CA GLU A 87 13.68 1.64 -0.89
C GLU A 87 14.42 0.32 -1.05
N GLN A 88 13.69 -0.75 -1.28
CA GLN A 88 14.28 -2.07 -1.47
C GLN A 88 15.19 -2.12 -2.70
N LYS A 89 14.77 -1.49 -3.79
CA LYS A 89 15.56 -1.42 -5.02
C LYS A 89 16.83 -0.60 -4.86
N ILE A 90 16.76 0.50 -4.13
CA ILE A 90 17.94 1.32 -3.80
C ILE A 90 18.91 0.51 -2.95
N ASN A 91 18.42 -0.07 -1.86
CA ASN A 91 19.26 -0.78 -0.89
C ASN A 91 19.87 -2.06 -1.45
N GLY A 92 19.17 -2.72 -2.37
CA GLY A 92 19.63 -3.95 -3.02
C GLY A 92 20.34 -3.73 -4.35
N HIS A 93 20.56 -2.47 -4.78
CA HIS A 93 21.13 -2.19 -6.09
C HIS A 93 22.62 -2.55 -6.14
N PRO A 94 23.05 -3.43 -7.07
CA PRO A 94 24.42 -3.93 -7.08
C PRO A 94 25.45 -2.91 -7.53
N ASN A 95 25.05 -1.86 -8.24
CA ASN A 95 25.96 -0.88 -8.84
C ASN A 95 25.96 0.47 -8.13
N LEU A 96 25.22 0.63 -7.03
CA LEU A 96 25.24 1.83 -6.22
C LEU A 96 26.24 1.67 -5.06
N THR A 97 27.02 2.70 -4.79
CA THR A 97 27.86 2.75 -3.59
C THR A 97 26.97 2.99 -2.36
N ASP A 98 27.50 2.69 -1.17
CA ASP A 98 26.78 2.96 0.08
C ASP A 98 26.42 4.44 0.23
N GLY A 99 27.33 5.35 -0.17
CA GLY A 99 27.06 6.77 -0.15
C GLY A 99 25.94 7.19 -1.09
N GLU A 100 25.90 6.61 -2.29
CA GLU A 100 24.81 6.86 -3.25
C GLU A 100 23.48 6.34 -2.74
N LYS A 101 23.46 5.16 -2.11
CA LYS A 101 22.26 4.62 -1.49
C LYS A 101 21.72 5.55 -0.40
N VAL A 102 22.57 6.05 0.46
CA VAL A 102 22.19 6.99 1.53
C VAL A 102 21.60 8.27 0.93
N GLU A 103 22.23 8.80 -0.12
CA GLU A 103 21.76 10.01 -0.79
C GLU A 103 20.36 9.82 -1.38
N LEU A 104 20.14 8.71 -2.10
CA LEU A 104 18.83 8.41 -2.69
C LEU A 104 17.78 8.13 -1.63
N GLN A 105 18.17 7.42 -0.56
CA GLN A 105 17.26 7.12 0.55
C GLN A 105 16.73 8.37 1.24
N GLN A 106 17.50 9.46 1.26
CA GLN A 106 17.03 10.73 1.83
C GLN A 106 15.80 11.28 1.11
N TYR A 107 15.73 11.10 -0.22
CA TYR A 107 14.55 11.55 -0.98
C TYR A 107 13.33 10.74 -0.61
N VAL A 108 13.47 9.44 -0.43
CA VAL A 108 12.39 8.56 0.03
C VAL A 108 11.91 8.99 1.41
N THR A 109 12.84 9.19 2.34
CA THR A 109 12.53 9.63 3.71
C THR A 109 11.78 10.97 3.72
N ARG A 110 12.21 11.93 2.91
CA ARG A 110 11.53 13.23 2.78
C ARG A 110 10.14 13.10 2.20
N THR A 111 9.95 12.17 1.26
CA THR A 111 8.63 11.91 0.68
C THR A 111 7.69 11.34 1.74
N TYR A 112 8.15 10.39 2.55
CA TYR A 112 7.37 9.90 3.70
C TYR A 112 7.01 11.06 4.62
N GLY A 113 7.97 11.93 4.95
CA GLY A 113 7.72 13.09 5.79
C GLY A 113 6.63 14.01 5.26
N SER A 114 6.56 14.17 3.94
CA SER A 114 5.52 14.99 3.29
C SER A 114 4.13 14.35 3.37
N LEU A 115 4.03 13.07 3.65
CA LEU A 115 2.77 12.33 3.67
C LEU A 115 2.30 11.98 5.08
N THR A 116 3.05 12.36 6.11
CA THR A 116 2.72 12.01 7.51
C THR A 116 1.39 12.55 8.00
N THR A 117 0.88 13.63 7.40
CA THR A 117 -0.45 14.15 7.70
C THR A 117 -1.53 13.08 7.54
N PHE A 118 -1.36 12.17 6.59
CA PHE A 118 -2.33 11.13 6.31
C PHE A 118 -2.18 9.89 7.18
N ASN A 119 -1.17 9.86 8.07
CA ASN A 119 -1.00 8.75 9.00
C ASN A 119 -2.22 8.56 9.90
N LEU A 120 -2.98 9.63 10.13
CA LEU A 120 -4.20 9.59 10.93
C LEU A 120 -5.28 8.64 10.37
N LEU A 121 -5.20 8.29 9.08
CA LEU A 121 -6.16 7.41 8.42
C LEU A 121 -5.90 5.92 8.71
N PHE A 122 -4.66 5.56 9.05
CA PHE A 122 -4.28 4.17 9.24
C PHE A 122 -4.73 3.64 10.60
N LYS A 123 -5.21 2.41 10.58
CA LYS A 123 -5.58 1.69 11.80
C LYS A 123 -4.36 1.35 12.65
N ASN A 124 -3.27 0.91 12.01
CA ASN A 124 -2.07 0.43 12.68
C ASN A 124 -0.86 1.31 12.36
N LYS A 125 -0.02 1.51 13.36
CA LYS A 125 1.18 2.34 13.23
C LYS A 125 2.17 1.80 12.19
N GLU A 126 2.33 0.47 12.13
CA GLU A 126 3.25 -0.18 11.20
C GLU A 126 2.87 0.02 9.73
N ASP A 127 1.63 0.40 9.45
CA ASP A 127 1.16 0.64 8.08
C ASP A 127 1.33 2.09 7.63
N GLN A 128 1.67 2.99 8.55
CA GLN A 128 1.81 4.41 8.28
C GLN A 128 3.01 4.74 7.39
N PHE A 129 3.06 5.98 6.93
CA PHE A 129 4.19 6.50 6.17
C PHE A 129 5.41 6.68 7.08
N SER A 130 6.36 5.77 6.99
CA SER A 130 7.64 5.88 7.70
C SER A 130 8.69 5.01 7.04
N SER A 131 9.93 5.48 7.04
CA SER A 131 11.07 4.67 6.63
C SER A 131 11.39 3.65 7.72
N LYS A 132 11.80 2.43 7.29
CA LYS A 132 12.31 1.45 8.24
C LYS A 132 13.60 1.95 8.86
N GLY A 133 13.67 1.91 10.19
CA GLY A 133 14.85 2.36 10.93
C GLY A 133 14.73 3.74 11.55
N GLU A 134 13.58 4.39 11.40
CA GLU A 134 13.26 5.60 12.16
C GLU A 134 12.61 5.26 13.49
#